data_338fbef7ade8146a4a141dc8a761185c
#
_entry.id   338fbef7ade8146a4a141dc8a761185c
#
_cell.length_a   1.000
_cell.length_b   1.000
_cell.length_c   1.000
_cell.angle_alpha   90.00
_cell.angle_beta   90.00
_cell.angle_gamma   90.00
#
_symmetry.space_group_name_H-M   'P 1'
#
loop_
_entity.id
_entity.type
_entity.pdbx_description
1 polymer ?
#
loop_
_entity_poly.entity_id
_entity_poly.type
_entity_poly.pdbx_seq_one_letter_code
_entity_poly.pdbx_strand_id
1 'polypeptide(L)'
;MFIGRERELTALQNQYNSSKFEFTVIYGRRRVGKTAIINEFVKDKDVIYFTGVESNEKQNLENFSQSIMSFKSDLPQGSEFTSFQDALEFVFKLAQEKRIVLVIDEYPYVAKASKSLASTLQLMIDKHKDASKLFLILCGSSMSY
;
A
#
# COMPACT_ATOMS: atom_id res chain seq x y z
N MET A 1 -15.21 -21.89 2.98
CA MET A 1 -14.24 -21.31 2.97
C MET A 1 -14.19 -20.01 2.35
N PHE A 2 -14.88 -19.76 1.32
CA PHE A 2 -14.82 -18.48 0.69
C PHE A 2 -15.96 -17.55 1.03
N ILE A 3 -16.83 -17.94 1.93
CA ILE A 3 -17.97 -17.11 2.28
C ILE A 3 -17.51 -15.74 2.81
N GLY A 4 -16.58 -15.74 3.73
CA GLY A 4 -16.04 -14.49 4.25
C GLY A 4 -15.24 -13.74 3.20
N ARG A 5 -14.53 -14.47 2.33
CA ARG A 5 -13.72 -13.88 1.30
C ARG A 5 -14.56 -13.08 0.30
N GLU A 6 -15.71 -13.63 -0.10
CA GLU A 6 -16.56 -12.92 -1.04
C GLU A 6 -17.06 -11.60 -0.49
N ARG A 7 -17.43 -11.60 0.80
CA ARG A 7 -17.88 -10.37 1.45
C ARG A 7 -16.77 -9.34 1.50
N GLU A 8 -15.57 -9.77 1.80
CA GLU A 8 -14.43 -8.86 1.88
C GLU A 8 -14.05 -8.33 0.53
N LEU A 9 -14.08 -9.17 -0.50
CA LEU A 9 -13.81 -8.72 -1.86
C LEU A 9 -14.84 -7.68 -2.31
N THR A 10 -16.09 -7.89 -1.99
CA THR A 10 -17.14 -6.93 -2.33
C THR A 10 -16.92 -5.61 -1.63
N ALA A 11 -16.53 -5.63 -0.36
CA ALA A 11 -16.27 -4.41 0.39
C ALA A 11 -15.10 -3.64 -0.23
N LEU A 12 -14.03 -4.34 -0.60
CA LEU A 12 -12.88 -3.70 -1.23
C LEU A 12 -13.26 -3.12 -2.58
N GLN A 13 -14.05 -3.86 -3.36
CA GLN A 13 -14.47 -3.38 -4.67
C GLN A 13 -15.35 -2.14 -4.55
N ASN A 14 -16.21 -2.08 -3.56
CA ASN A 14 -17.04 -0.91 -3.33
C ASN A 14 -16.20 0.32 -3.00
N GLN A 15 -15.17 0.15 -2.18
CA GLN A 15 -14.26 1.25 -1.90
C GLN A 15 -13.49 1.67 -3.15
N TYR A 16 -13.04 0.68 -3.93
CA TYR A 16 -12.33 0.98 -5.17
C TYR A 16 -13.19 1.81 -6.12
N ASN A 17 -14.47 1.50 -6.18
CA ASN A 17 -15.39 2.15 -7.12
C ASN A 17 -15.74 3.57 -6.72
N SER A 18 -15.38 4.03 -5.53
CA SER A 18 -15.67 5.40 -5.12
C SER A 18 -14.91 6.43 -5.95
N SER A 19 -13.80 6.02 -6.56
CA SER A 19 -12.96 6.87 -7.41
C SER A 19 -12.32 8.04 -6.66
N LYS A 20 -12.26 7.96 -5.35
CA LYS A 20 -11.59 8.96 -4.53
C LYS A 20 -10.71 8.25 -3.52
N PHE A 21 -9.91 9.01 -2.77
CA PHE A 21 -9.00 8.40 -1.80
C PHE A 21 -9.75 7.49 -0.85
N GLU A 22 -9.21 6.28 -0.65
CA GLU A 22 -9.73 5.33 0.31
C GLU A 22 -8.58 4.74 1.11
N PHE A 23 -8.87 4.34 2.33
CA PHE A 23 -7.87 3.78 3.21
C PHE A 23 -8.48 2.62 3.99
N THR A 24 -7.80 1.48 3.97
CA THR A 24 -8.28 0.27 4.64
C THR A 24 -7.11 -0.44 5.29
N VAL A 25 -7.36 -1.00 6.46
CA VAL A 25 -6.38 -1.82 7.16
C VAL A 25 -6.94 -3.23 7.24
N ILE A 26 -6.16 -4.19 6.79
CA ILE A 26 -6.54 -5.60 6.82
C ILE A 26 -5.49 -6.36 7.62
N TYR A 27 -5.91 -7.02 8.68
CA TYR A 27 -4.96 -7.82 9.42
C TYR A 27 -5.64 -9.08 9.93
N GLY A 28 -4.81 -10.05 10.31
CA GLY A 28 -5.28 -11.35 10.74
C GLY A 28 -4.14 -12.31 10.66
N ARG A 29 -4.42 -13.55 11.07
CA ARG A 29 -3.40 -14.57 11.02
C ARG A 29 -3.04 -14.91 9.59
N ARG A 30 -1.81 -15.35 9.38
CA ARG A 30 -1.34 -15.70 8.05
C ARG A 30 -2.22 -16.73 7.35
N ARG A 31 -2.84 -17.60 8.12
CA ARG A 31 -3.60 -18.71 7.55
C ARG A 31 -5.05 -18.40 7.27
N VAL A 32 -5.48 -17.16 7.45
CA VAL A 32 -6.88 -16.82 7.17
C VAL A 32 -7.09 -16.31 5.75
N GLY A 33 -6.07 -16.37 4.90
CA GLY A 33 -6.25 -16.03 3.50
C GLY A 33 -6.19 -14.55 3.17
N LYS A 34 -5.64 -13.76 4.07
CA LYS A 34 -5.52 -12.32 3.88
C LYS A 34 -4.80 -11.97 2.57
N THR A 35 -3.64 -12.59 2.34
CA THR A 35 -2.87 -12.33 1.13
C THR A 35 -3.61 -12.79 -0.11
N ALA A 36 -4.31 -13.92 -0.03
CA ALA A 36 -5.08 -14.42 -1.16
C ALA A 36 -6.22 -13.48 -1.52
N ILE A 37 -6.88 -12.89 -0.52
CA ILE A 37 -7.95 -11.93 -0.77
C ILE A 37 -7.41 -10.71 -1.50
N ILE A 38 -6.28 -10.19 -1.04
CA ILE A 38 -5.69 -9.00 -1.63
C ILE A 38 -5.22 -9.30 -3.05
N ASN A 39 -4.56 -10.43 -3.26
CA ASN A 39 -4.09 -10.78 -4.59
C ASN A 39 -5.25 -10.95 -5.57
N GLU A 40 -6.34 -11.54 -5.11
CA GLU A 40 -7.53 -11.68 -5.95
C GLU A 40 -8.11 -10.30 -6.29
N PHE A 41 -8.15 -9.40 -5.29
CA PHE A 41 -8.72 -8.08 -5.50
C PHE A 41 -7.91 -7.26 -6.50
N VAL A 42 -6.57 -7.32 -6.44
CA VAL A 42 -5.74 -6.42 -7.25
C VAL A 42 -5.35 -7.01 -8.60
N LYS A 43 -5.70 -8.25 -8.89
CA LYS A 43 -5.17 -8.93 -10.08
C LYS A 43 -5.51 -8.24 -11.40
N ASP A 44 -6.57 -7.46 -11.44
CA ASP A 44 -6.99 -6.75 -12.64
C ASP A 44 -6.91 -5.24 -12.49
N LYS A 45 -6.12 -4.76 -11.54
CA LYS A 45 -6.05 -3.34 -11.22
C LYS A 45 -4.62 -2.83 -11.29
N ASP A 46 -4.47 -1.52 -11.42
CA ASP A 46 -3.18 -0.88 -11.31
C ASP A 46 -2.77 -0.88 -9.84
N VAL A 47 -1.73 -1.62 -9.51
CA VAL A 47 -1.33 -1.81 -8.13
C VAL A 47 0.17 -1.66 -7.96
N ILE A 48 0.54 -1.00 -6.86
CA ILE A 48 1.91 -0.99 -6.36
C ILE A 48 1.88 -1.86 -5.11
N TYR A 49 2.56 -2.99 -5.15
CA TYR A 49 2.53 -3.97 -4.06
C TYR A 49 3.89 -4.01 -3.40
N PHE A 50 3.95 -3.54 -2.16
CA PHE A 50 5.18 -3.47 -1.40
C PHE A 50 5.02 -4.34 -0.16
N THR A 51 5.96 -5.27 0.06
CA THR A 51 5.96 -6.13 1.23
C THR A 51 7.08 -5.71 2.16
N GLY A 52 6.73 -5.38 3.40
CA GLY A 52 7.73 -5.04 4.40
C GLY A 52 8.51 -6.27 4.83
N VAL A 53 9.75 -6.06 5.22
CA VAL A 53 10.61 -7.14 5.71
C VAL A 53 11.17 -6.77 7.07
N GLU A 54 11.50 -7.79 7.84
CA GLU A 54 12.09 -7.60 9.17
C GLU A 54 13.54 -7.19 8.99
N SER A 55 13.74 -5.91 8.72
CA SER A 55 15.06 -5.36 8.45
C SER A 55 15.04 -3.89 8.85
N ASN A 56 16.00 -3.11 8.36
CA ASN A 56 16.10 -1.70 8.74
C ASN A 56 15.29 -0.81 7.79
N GLU A 57 15.29 0.47 8.10
CA GLU A 57 14.54 1.44 7.31
C GLU A 57 15.06 1.53 5.87
N LYS A 58 16.36 1.50 5.72
CA LYS A 58 16.97 1.62 4.40
C LYS A 58 16.54 0.48 3.48
N GLN A 59 16.57 -0.74 3.98
CA GLN A 59 16.18 -1.90 3.18
C GLN A 59 14.71 -1.83 2.78
N ASN A 60 13.85 -1.43 3.73
CA ASN A 60 12.43 -1.33 3.43
C ASN A 60 12.16 -0.20 2.44
N LEU A 61 12.89 0.90 2.53
CA LEU A 61 12.73 1.98 1.58
C LEU A 61 13.20 1.59 0.19
N GLU A 62 14.29 0.82 0.10
CA GLU A 62 14.75 0.30 -1.19
C GLU A 62 13.70 -0.60 -1.81
N ASN A 63 13.11 -1.48 -1.01
CA ASN A 63 12.08 -2.38 -1.51
C ASN A 63 10.85 -1.61 -2.00
N PHE A 64 10.47 -0.58 -1.28
CA PHE A 64 9.35 0.26 -1.69
C PHE A 64 9.67 0.99 -2.98
N SER A 65 10.86 1.54 -3.09
CA SER A 65 11.31 2.23 -4.30
C SER A 65 11.24 1.30 -5.50
N GLN A 66 11.69 0.06 -5.33
CA GLN A 66 11.65 -0.91 -6.41
C GLN A 66 10.24 -1.29 -6.81
N SER A 67 9.33 -1.37 -5.84
CA SER A 67 7.94 -1.64 -6.14
C SER A 67 7.34 -0.53 -7.00
N ILE A 68 7.68 0.72 -6.71
CA ILE A 68 7.22 1.85 -7.50
C ILE A 68 7.81 1.80 -8.90
N MET A 69 9.09 1.48 -9.01
CA MET A 69 9.77 1.42 -10.30
C MET A 69 9.24 0.28 -11.16
N SER A 70 8.87 -0.84 -10.54
CA SER A 70 8.26 -1.94 -11.28
C SER A 70 6.92 -1.54 -11.87
N PHE A 71 6.18 -0.70 -11.18
CA PHE A 71 4.90 -0.21 -11.67
C PHE A 71 5.09 0.87 -12.73
N LYS A 72 6.06 1.76 -12.52
CA LYS A 72 6.30 2.91 -13.40
C LYS A 72 7.63 2.69 -14.12
N SER A 73 7.59 1.92 -15.19
CA SER A 73 8.81 1.42 -15.84
C SER A 73 9.60 2.47 -16.59
N ASP A 74 9.06 3.68 -16.79
CA ASP A 74 9.80 4.72 -17.47
C ASP A 74 10.70 5.53 -16.54
N LEU A 75 10.74 5.18 -15.26
CA LEU A 75 11.68 5.81 -14.35
C LEU A 75 13.10 5.33 -14.65
N PRO A 76 14.11 6.19 -14.43
CA PRO A 76 15.50 5.76 -14.65
C PRO A 76 15.82 4.54 -13.80
N GLN A 77 16.54 3.61 -14.39
CA GLN A 77 16.92 2.39 -13.70
C GLN A 77 17.82 2.75 -12.53
N GLY A 78 17.61 2.11 -11.39
CA GLY A 78 18.38 2.38 -10.20
C GLY A 78 17.91 3.57 -9.39
N SER A 79 16.80 4.20 -9.79
CA SER A 79 16.26 5.31 -9.03
C SER A 79 15.78 4.83 -7.66
N GLU A 80 16.05 5.64 -6.66
CA GLU A 80 15.59 5.38 -5.29
C GLU A 80 15.10 6.66 -4.68
N PHE A 81 14.11 6.52 -3.81
CA PHE A 81 13.68 7.66 -3.02
C PHE A 81 14.55 7.77 -1.77
N THR A 82 14.75 8.97 -1.27
CA THR A 82 15.61 9.20 -0.13
C THR A 82 14.87 9.10 1.19
N SER A 83 13.54 9.08 1.15
CA SER A 83 12.73 8.95 2.36
C SER A 83 11.38 8.34 2.00
N PHE A 84 10.71 7.79 3.01
CA PHE A 84 9.34 7.32 2.81
C PHE A 84 8.42 8.47 2.45
N GLN A 85 8.69 9.66 2.97
CA GLN A 85 7.87 10.81 2.64
C GLN A 85 7.92 11.10 1.14
N ASP A 86 9.12 11.11 0.56
CA ASP A 86 9.27 11.38 -0.87
C ASP A 86 8.62 10.29 -1.70
N ALA A 87 8.79 9.04 -1.30
CA ALA A 87 8.23 7.91 -2.03
C ALA A 87 6.70 7.95 -1.98
N LEU A 88 6.13 8.21 -0.82
CA LEU A 88 4.68 8.29 -0.67
C LEU A 88 4.12 9.49 -1.43
N GLU A 89 4.81 10.62 -1.39
CA GLU A 89 4.36 11.79 -2.13
C GLU A 89 4.28 11.49 -3.62
N PHE A 90 5.28 10.79 -4.14
CA PHE A 90 5.27 10.40 -5.54
C PHE A 90 4.06 9.53 -5.88
N VAL A 91 3.76 8.56 -5.03
CA VAL A 91 2.64 7.64 -5.27
C VAL A 91 1.31 8.39 -5.20
N PHE A 92 1.14 9.25 -4.20
CA PHE A 92 -0.10 10.04 -4.08
C PHE A 92 -0.32 10.91 -5.31
N LYS A 93 0.75 11.53 -5.81
CA LYS A 93 0.65 12.38 -7.00
C LYS A 93 0.40 11.56 -8.25
N LEU A 94 1.04 10.40 -8.36
CA LEU A 94 0.81 9.52 -9.50
C LEU A 94 -0.66 9.12 -9.58
N ALA A 95 -1.29 8.93 -8.43
CA ALA A 95 -2.69 8.53 -8.38
C ALA A 95 -3.67 9.69 -8.55
N GLN A 96 -3.19 10.90 -8.81
CA GLN A 96 -4.10 12.00 -9.16
C GLN A 96 -4.70 11.79 -10.55
N GLU A 97 -3.95 11.15 -11.43
CA GLU A 97 -4.38 10.99 -12.81
C GLU A 97 -5.20 9.73 -13.03
N LYS A 98 -5.03 8.73 -12.17
CA LYS A 98 -5.81 7.50 -12.31
C LYS A 98 -5.86 6.77 -10.98
N ARG A 99 -6.80 5.86 -10.89
CA ARG A 99 -6.98 5.04 -9.69
C ARG A 99 -5.82 4.07 -9.57
N ILE A 100 -5.12 4.10 -8.44
CA ILE A 100 -4.03 3.19 -8.15
C ILE A 100 -4.24 2.63 -6.76
N VAL A 101 -3.99 1.33 -6.60
CA VAL A 101 -4.01 0.68 -5.29
C VAL A 101 -2.57 0.58 -4.80
N LEU A 102 -2.32 1.04 -3.58
CA LEU A 102 -1.02 0.83 -2.94
C LEU A 102 -1.23 -0.12 -1.79
N VAL A 103 -0.61 -1.30 -1.87
CA VAL A 103 -0.65 -2.28 -0.80
C VAL A 103 0.67 -2.25 -0.07
N ILE A 104 0.64 -2.05 1.24
CA ILE A 104 1.82 -2.22 2.09
C ILE A 104 1.55 -3.45 2.95
N ASP A 105 2.02 -4.59 2.46
CA ASP A 105 1.86 -5.85 3.16
C ASP A 105 2.94 -5.98 4.23
N GLU A 106 2.64 -6.68 5.30
CA GLU A 106 3.52 -6.80 6.47
C GLU A 106 3.93 -5.42 6.98
N TYR A 107 2.95 -4.54 7.03
CA TYR A 107 3.15 -3.16 7.48
C TYR A 107 3.85 -3.06 8.83
N PRO A 108 3.56 -3.93 9.83
CA PRO A 108 4.25 -3.81 11.13
C PRO A 108 5.76 -3.86 11.03
N TYR A 109 6.32 -4.60 10.08
CA TYR A 109 7.78 -4.61 9.91
C TYR A 109 8.28 -3.24 9.47
N VAL A 110 7.56 -2.60 8.56
CA VAL A 110 7.98 -1.29 8.05
C VAL A 110 7.83 -0.23 9.15
N ALA A 111 6.73 -0.29 9.88
CA ALA A 111 6.47 0.65 10.96
C ALA A 111 7.52 0.52 12.07
N LYS A 112 7.95 -0.70 12.34
CA LYS A 112 8.97 -0.94 13.35
C LYS A 112 10.33 -0.41 12.90
N ALA A 113 10.63 -0.54 11.61
CA ALA A 113 11.88 -0.08 11.05
C ALA A 113 11.93 1.44 10.89
N SER A 114 10.79 2.07 10.67
CA SER A 114 10.71 3.51 10.46
C SER A 114 9.68 4.07 11.43
N LYS A 115 10.15 4.64 12.53
CA LYS A 115 9.26 5.06 13.61
C LYS A 115 8.39 6.25 13.24
N SER A 116 8.78 7.01 12.24
CA SER A 116 7.99 8.15 11.79
C SER A 116 7.01 7.80 10.68
N LEU A 117 6.94 6.53 10.28
CA LEU A 117 6.13 6.16 9.11
C LEU A 117 4.66 6.47 9.30
N ALA A 118 4.11 6.14 10.46
CA ALA A 118 2.68 6.39 10.70
C ALA A 118 2.36 7.87 10.61
N SER A 119 3.21 8.72 11.19
CA SER A 119 3.02 10.17 11.10
C SER A 119 3.16 10.67 9.67
N THR A 120 4.11 10.12 8.94
CA THR A 120 4.32 10.49 7.54
C THR A 120 3.11 10.11 6.70
N LEU A 121 2.56 8.91 6.92
CA LEU A 121 1.35 8.49 6.21
C LEU A 121 0.19 9.44 6.49
N GLN A 122 -0.01 9.78 7.76
CA GLN A 122 -1.10 10.68 8.12
C GLN A 122 -0.93 12.03 7.46
N LEU A 123 0.29 12.55 7.46
CA LEU A 123 0.59 13.83 6.82
C LEU A 123 0.29 13.78 5.32
N MET A 124 0.70 12.72 4.66
CA MET A 124 0.48 12.59 3.22
C MET A 124 -1.00 12.42 2.90
N ILE A 125 -1.71 11.66 3.73
CA ILE A 125 -3.16 11.51 3.55
C ILE A 125 -3.84 12.87 3.66
N ASP A 126 -3.53 13.61 4.73
CA ASP A 126 -4.16 14.91 4.95
C ASP A 126 -3.84 15.89 3.81
N LYS A 127 -2.63 15.81 3.28
CA LYS A 127 -2.21 16.74 2.23
C LYS A 127 -2.84 16.41 0.87
N HIS A 128 -3.04 15.14 0.57
CA HIS A 128 -3.37 14.74 -0.80
C HIS A 128 -4.74 14.09 -0.96
N LYS A 129 -5.47 13.80 0.11
CA LYS A 129 -6.70 13.01 -0.01
C LYS A 129 -7.77 13.61 -0.90
N ASP A 130 -7.80 14.94 -0.99
CA ASP A 130 -8.84 15.61 -1.80
C ASP A 130 -8.52 15.59 -3.29
N ALA A 131 -7.26 15.39 -3.66
CA ALA A 131 -6.84 15.40 -5.05
C ALA A 131 -6.46 14.02 -5.57
N SER A 132 -6.07 13.11 -4.69
CA SER A 132 -5.54 11.81 -5.11
C SER A 132 -6.65 10.77 -5.15
N LYS A 133 -6.54 9.85 -6.10
CA LYS A 133 -7.45 8.72 -6.22
C LYS A 133 -6.81 7.44 -5.69
N LEU A 134 -5.86 7.58 -4.81
CA LEU A 134 -5.14 6.44 -4.25
C LEU A 134 -6.05 5.63 -3.34
N PHE A 135 -5.96 4.31 -3.46
CA PHE A 135 -6.59 3.40 -2.51
C PHE A 135 -5.45 2.74 -1.73
N LEU A 136 -5.30 3.13 -0.48
CA LEU A 136 -4.20 2.67 0.38
C LEU A 136 -4.68 1.51 1.23
N ILE A 137 -3.96 0.38 1.16
CA ILE A 137 -4.28 -0.80 1.95
C ILE A 137 -3.05 -1.19 2.76
N LEU A 138 -3.20 -1.19 4.08
CA LEU A 138 -2.15 -1.68 4.98
C LEU A 138 -2.54 -3.06 5.46
N CYS A 139 -1.61 -3.99 5.41
CA CYS A 139 -1.88 -5.37 5.79
C CYS A 139 -0.83 -5.86 6.78
N GLY A 140 -1.24 -6.77 7.65
CA GLY A 140 -0.32 -7.38 8.57
C GLY A 140 -0.89 -8.66 9.14
N SER A 141 -0.01 -9.53 9.62
CA SER A 141 -0.42 -10.77 10.26
C SER A 141 -0.55 -10.61 11.76
N SER A 142 -0.33 -9.40 12.28
CA SER A 142 -0.42 -9.08 13.69
C SER A 142 -1.39 -7.93 13.89
N MET A 143 -2.06 -7.92 15.01
CA MET A 143 -2.96 -6.83 15.38
C MET A 143 -2.23 -5.64 15.98
N SER A 144 -0.95 -5.78 16.21
CA SER A 144 -0.14 -4.77 16.87
C SER A 144 0.49 -3.87 15.83
N TYR A 145 0.10 -2.66 15.79
CA TYR A 145 0.69 -1.69 14.86
C TYR A 145 1.33 -0.55 15.61
#